data_2993fe0270271da1bd0a712fa989b920
#
_entry.id   2993fe0270271da1bd0a712fa989b920
#
_cell.length_a   1.000
_cell.length_b   1.000
_cell.length_c   1.000
_cell.angle_alpha   90.00
_cell.angle_beta   90.00
_cell.angle_gamma   90.00
#
_symmetry.space_group_name_H-M   'P 1'
#
loop_
_entity.id
_entity.type
_entity.pdbx_description
1 polymer ?
#
loop_
_entity_poly.entity_id
_entity_poly.type
_entity_poly.pdbx_seq_one_letter_code
_entity_poly.pdbx_strand_id
1 'polypeptide(L)'
;MINLKLDNETFELRNEANEITLKEFNKIYTILQSQTLGKLEQYCEVFKTLGLPEAIIYDMDNDSFIELIKSFNAMTITSELPAKEIELNGYKYVAYTGDEFKFKTKDLIEIEKSAKRGVTNFPSFILAIIFKRADLTVNEHYEKSHLELKAKLFEDNVKADFAIPYITLVAKKTLKSLEDGK
;
A
#
# COMPACT_ATOMS: atom_id res chain seq x y z
N MET A 1 -13.85 -11.05 2.31
CA MET A 1 -14.48 -10.67 3.60
C MET A 1 -14.63 -11.89 4.49
N ILE A 2 -14.21 -11.83 5.75
CA ILE A 2 -14.32 -12.91 6.74
C ILE A 2 -15.45 -12.57 7.70
N ASN A 3 -16.37 -13.52 7.92
CA ASN A 3 -17.43 -13.39 8.92
C ASN A 3 -16.98 -14.08 10.21
N LEU A 4 -16.75 -13.31 11.26
CA LEU A 4 -16.41 -13.79 12.59
C LEU A 4 -17.68 -13.83 13.42
N LYS A 5 -17.99 -15.00 13.98
CA LYS A 5 -19.06 -15.16 14.97
C LYS A 5 -18.42 -15.27 16.35
N LEU A 6 -18.69 -14.28 17.19
CA LEU A 6 -18.23 -14.25 18.57
C LEU A 6 -19.46 -13.99 19.45
N ASP A 7 -19.71 -14.93 20.34
CA ASP A 7 -20.93 -14.98 21.16
C ASP A 7 -22.21 -14.96 20.32
N ASN A 8 -22.98 -13.88 20.32
CA ASN A 8 -24.21 -13.73 19.54
C ASN A 8 -24.08 -12.64 18.45
N GLU A 9 -22.88 -12.14 18.23
CA GLU A 9 -22.63 -11.08 17.26
C GLU A 9 -21.83 -11.60 16.05
N THR A 10 -22.10 -11.02 14.88
CA THR A 10 -21.36 -11.31 13.66
C THR A 10 -20.58 -10.07 13.23
N PHE A 11 -19.27 -10.21 13.07
CA PHE A 11 -18.40 -9.15 12.61
C PHE A 11 -17.89 -9.46 11.21
N GLU A 12 -17.96 -8.46 10.34
CA GLU A 12 -17.41 -8.54 9.00
C GLU A 12 -16.02 -7.93 8.97
N LEU A 13 -14.99 -8.75 8.73
CA LEU A 13 -13.62 -8.29 8.58
C LEU A 13 -13.27 -8.23 7.10
N ARG A 14 -12.82 -7.06 6.65
CA ARG A 14 -12.25 -6.88 5.31
C ARG A 14 -10.89 -7.55 5.26
N ASN A 15 -10.73 -8.53 4.37
CA ASN A 15 -9.56 -9.40 4.35
C ASN A 15 -8.82 -9.43 3.01
N GLU A 16 -9.40 -8.84 1.96
CA GLU A 16 -8.82 -8.84 0.64
C GLU A 16 -8.41 -7.44 0.20
N ALA A 17 -7.37 -7.35 -0.62
CA ALA A 17 -6.82 -6.06 -1.06
C ALA A 17 -7.84 -5.18 -1.80
N ASN A 18 -8.81 -5.77 -2.52
CA ASN A 18 -9.89 -5.05 -3.20
C ASN A 18 -10.95 -4.46 -2.26
N GLU A 19 -10.96 -4.90 -1.00
CA GLU A 19 -11.87 -4.40 0.05
C GLU A 19 -11.25 -3.25 0.84
N ILE A 20 -9.94 -3.05 0.73
CA ILE A 20 -9.14 -2.12 1.54
C ILE A 20 -8.77 -0.89 0.72
N THR A 21 -8.97 0.29 1.27
CA THR A 21 -8.49 1.53 0.66
C THR A 21 -6.96 1.63 0.74
N LEU A 22 -6.33 2.38 -0.16
CA LEU A 22 -4.89 2.61 -0.10
C LEU A 22 -4.48 3.32 1.20
N LYS A 23 -5.35 4.15 1.76
CA LYS A 23 -5.14 4.80 3.06
C LYS A 23 -5.03 3.79 4.20
N GLU A 24 -5.94 2.81 4.24
CA GLU A 24 -5.89 1.73 5.24
C GLU A 24 -4.67 0.83 5.01
N PHE A 25 -4.36 0.54 3.75
CA PHE A 25 -3.15 -0.21 3.39
C PHE A 25 -1.86 0.49 3.86
N ASN A 26 -1.74 1.81 3.67
CA ASN A 26 -0.61 2.60 4.19
C ASN A 26 -0.48 2.44 5.71
N LYS A 27 -1.60 2.51 6.43
CA LYS A 27 -1.62 2.34 7.88
C LYS A 27 -1.19 0.93 8.28
N ILE A 28 -1.75 -0.09 7.64
CA ILE A 28 -1.38 -1.50 7.86
C ILE A 28 0.11 -1.72 7.56
N TYR A 29 0.60 -1.21 6.43
CA TYR A 29 2.00 -1.29 6.07
C TYR A 29 2.90 -0.68 7.15
N THR A 30 2.57 0.51 7.65
CA THR A 30 3.32 1.17 8.72
C THR A 30 3.32 0.36 10.03
N ILE A 31 2.17 -0.21 10.41
CA ILE A 31 2.05 -1.08 11.60
C ILE A 31 2.96 -2.30 11.47
N LEU A 32 2.93 -2.98 10.34
CA LEU A 32 3.73 -4.19 10.09
C LEU A 32 5.24 -3.93 9.99
N GLN A 33 5.65 -2.69 9.68
CA GLN A 33 7.06 -2.26 9.68
C GLN A 33 7.53 -1.74 11.05
N SER A 34 6.63 -1.61 12.01
CA SER A 34 6.98 -1.11 13.35
C SER A 34 7.99 -2.02 14.05
N GLN A 35 9.06 -1.42 14.56
CA GLN A 35 10.06 -2.12 15.38
C GLN A 35 9.74 -2.04 16.88
N THR A 36 8.76 -1.22 17.25
CA THR A 36 8.36 -1.00 18.67
C THR A 36 7.25 -1.91 19.11
N LEU A 37 6.46 -2.45 18.19
CA LEU A 37 5.36 -3.38 18.46
C LEU A 37 5.80 -4.82 18.32
N GLY A 38 5.37 -5.67 19.26
CA GLY A 38 5.47 -7.12 19.11
C GLY A 38 4.60 -7.65 17.98
N LYS A 39 4.92 -8.84 17.45
CA LYS A 39 4.18 -9.41 16.29
C LYS A 39 2.68 -9.56 16.54
N LEU A 40 2.26 -10.02 17.71
CA LEU A 40 0.85 -10.14 18.04
C LEU A 40 0.18 -8.77 18.15
N GLU A 41 0.85 -7.80 18.77
CA GLU A 41 0.40 -6.41 18.83
C GLU A 41 0.21 -5.78 17.45
N GLN A 42 1.14 -6.03 16.52
CA GLN A 42 1.00 -5.58 15.14
C GLN A 42 -0.30 -6.10 14.51
N TYR A 43 -0.61 -7.39 14.68
CA TYR A 43 -1.86 -7.96 14.14
C TYR A 43 -3.10 -7.42 14.85
N CYS A 44 -3.06 -7.18 16.16
CA CYS A 44 -4.16 -6.50 16.87
C CYS A 44 -4.46 -5.13 16.23
N GLU A 45 -3.43 -4.32 16.04
CA GLU A 45 -3.57 -2.99 15.41
C GLU A 45 -4.03 -3.06 13.95
N VAL A 46 -3.59 -4.08 13.19
CA VAL A 46 -4.07 -4.34 11.83
C VAL A 46 -5.57 -4.64 11.85
N PHE A 47 -6.03 -5.56 12.69
CA PHE A 47 -7.45 -5.93 12.74
C PHE A 47 -8.33 -4.79 13.24
N LYS A 48 -7.87 -3.99 14.19
CA LYS A 48 -8.53 -2.72 14.57
C LYS A 48 -8.66 -1.76 13.39
N THR A 49 -7.62 -1.63 12.59
CA THR A 49 -7.64 -0.79 11.37
C THR A 49 -8.66 -1.30 10.35
N LEU A 50 -8.88 -2.61 10.28
CA LEU A 50 -9.86 -3.24 9.39
C LEU A 50 -11.29 -3.25 9.96
N GLY A 51 -11.49 -2.71 11.15
CA GLY A 51 -12.81 -2.49 11.75
C GLY A 51 -13.21 -3.50 12.82
N LEU A 52 -12.33 -4.40 13.24
CA LEU A 52 -12.64 -5.29 14.36
C LEU A 52 -12.54 -4.52 15.70
N PRO A 53 -13.58 -4.56 16.55
CA PRO A 53 -13.54 -3.88 17.84
C PRO A 53 -12.41 -4.40 18.73
N GLU A 54 -11.77 -3.50 19.47
CA GLU A 54 -10.64 -3.84 20.34
C GLU A 54 -11.02 -4.86 21.41
N ALA A 55 -12.20 -4.72 22.02
CA ALA A 55 -12.69 -5.66 23.02
C ALA A 55 -12.78 -7.09 22.47
N ILE A 56 -13.29 -7.24 21.24
CA ILE A 56 -13.39 -8.54 20.56
C ILE A 56 -12.02 -9.16 20.33
N ILE A 57 -11.03 -8.38 19.94
CA ILE A 57 -9.65 -8.87 19.73
C ILE A 57 -9.05 -9.41 21.01
N TYR A 58 -9.23 -8.71 22.14
CA TYR A 58 -8.64 -9.10 23.42
C TYR A 58 -9.42 -10.23 24.15
N ASP A 59 -10.70 -10.38 23.86
CA ASP A 59 -11.53 -11.48 24.42
C ASP A 59 -11.44 -12.76 23.59
N MET A 60 -10.84 -12.70 22.40
CA MET A 60 -10.65 -13.86 21.53
C MET A 60 -9.65 -14.84 22.16
N ASP A 61 -9.96 -16.14 22.14
CA ASP A 61 -8.99 -17.16 22.52
C ASP A 61 -7.78 -17.19 21.55
N ASN A 62 -6.66 -17.68 22.05
CA ASN A 62 -5.41 -17.66 21.30
C ASN A 62 -5.45 -18.46 19.99
N ASP A 63 -6.17 -19.58 19.95
CA ASP A 63 -6.24 -20.43 18.76
C ASP A 63 -7.06 -19.74 17.67
N SER A 64 -8.21 -19.15 18.02
CA SER A 64 -9.04 -18.34 17.11
C SER A 64 -8.28 -17.13 16.58
N PHE A 65 -7.48 -16.46 17.42
CA PHE A 65 -6.65 -15.32 16.96
C PHE A 65 -5.57 -15.76 15.99
N ILE A 66 -4.90 -16.89 16.24
CA ILE A 66 -3.89 -17.45 15.30
C ILE A 66 -4.54 -17.86 13.97
N GLU A 67 -5.74 -18.45 13.99
CA GLU A 67 -6.47 -18.78 12.78
C GLU A 67 -6.84 -17.52 11.97
N LEU A 68 -7.25 -16.46 12.66
CA LEU A 68 -7.51 -15.17 12.03
C LEU A 68 -6.26 -14.61 11.35
N ILE A 69 -5.10 -14.65 12.01
CA ILE A 69 -3.81 -14.23 11.42
C ILE A 69 -3.50 -15.07 10.16
N LYS A 70 -3.67 -16.38 10.21
CA LYS A 70 -3.41 -17.28 9.06
C LYS A 70 -4.35 -17.01 7.88
N SER A 71 -5.58 -16.57 8.16
CA SER A 71 -6.57 -16.25 7.14
C SER A 71 -6.39 -14.86 6.53
N PHE A 72 -5.51 -14.02 7.08
CA PHE A 72 -5.31 -12.64 6.65
C PHE A 72 -4.59 -12.56 5.30
N ASN A 73 -5.33 -12.19 4.25
CA ASN A 73 -4.86 -12.14 2.86
C ASN A 73 -4.78 -10.71 2.28
N ALA A 74 -5.08 -9.69 3.07
CA ALA A 74 -5.14 -8.31 2.59
C ALA A 74 -3.82 -7.80 1.99
N MET A 75 -2.69 -8.44 2.33
CA MET A 75 -1.37 -8.13 1.80
C MET A 75 -0.92 -9.13 0.70
N THR A 76 -1.81 -10.01 0.27
CA THR A 76 -1.46 -11.00 -0.77
C THR A 76 -1.21 -10.28 -2.10
N ILE A 77 -0.03 -10.54 -2.66
CA ILE A 77 0.42 -9.90 -3.89
C ILE A 77 -0.13 -10.67 -5.08
N THR A 78 -0.90 -10.00 -5.91
CA THR A 78 -1.23 -10.50 -7.26
C THR A 78 -0.06 -10.20 -8.20
N SER A 79 0.27 -11.13 -9.09
CA SER A 79 1.37 -10.97 -10.06
C SER A 79 0.99 -10.11 -11.27
N GLU A 80 -0.30 -9.92 -11.51
CA GLU A 80 -0.80 -9.16 -12.64
C GLU A 80 -0.87 -7.68 -12.34
N LEU A 81 -0.33 -6.88 -13.26
CA LEU A 81 -0.46 -5.43 -13.18
C LEU A 81 -1.87 -5.02 -13.60
N PRO A 82 -2.54 -4.17 -12.81
CA PRO A 82 -3.84 -3.64 -13.19
C PRO A 82 -3.71 -2.68 -14.38
N ALA A 83 -4.82 -2.04 -14.76
CA ALA A 83 -4.86 -1.09 -15.85
C ALA A 83 -3.77 0.00 -15.70
N LYS A 84 -3.04 0.27 -16.82
CA LYS A 84 -1.97 1.28 -16.84
C LYS A 84 -2.48 2.72 -16.70
N GLU A 85 -3.77 2.91 -16.72
CA GLU A 85 -4.42 4.23 -16.71
C GLU A 85 -5.44 4.27 -15.58
N ILE A 86 -5.51 5.41 -14.90
CA ILE A 86 -6.53 5.71 -13.90
C ILE A 86 -6.96 7.16 -14.03
N GLU A 87 -8.26 7.42 -13.86
CA GLU A 87 -8.80 8.78 -13.80
C GLU A 87 -9.07 9.17 -12.36
N LEU A 88 -8.47 10.27 -11.91
CA LEU A 88 -8.63 10.82 -10.57
C LEU A 88 -8.89 12.32 -10.67
N ASN A 89 -9.99 12.78 -10.07
CA ASN A 89 -10.43 14.18 -10.07
C ASN A 89 -10.48 14.80 -11.48
N GLY A 90 -10.96 14.04 -12.49
CA GLY A 90 -11.08 14.49 -13.87
C GLY A 90 -9.77 14.56 -14.65
N TYR A 91 -8.66 14.07 -14.07
CA TYR A 91 -7.38 13.97 -14.75
C TYR A 91 -7.00 12.52 -14.98
N LYS A 92 -6.52 12.23 -16.19
CA LYS A 92 -6.00 10.92 -16.57
C LYS A 92 -4.54 10.80 -16.14
N TYR A 93 -4.24 9.74 -15.40
CA TYR A 93 -2.90 9.36 -14.99
C TYR A 93 -2.49 8.06 -15.67
N VAL A 94 -1.27 8.00 -16.18
CA VAL A 94 -0.72 6.86 -16.90
C VAL A 94 0.50 6.33 -16.16
N ALA A 95 0.53 5.03 -15.90
CA ALA A 95 1.68 4.37 -15.32
C ALA A 95 2.76 4.14 -16.35
N TYR A 96 3.97 4.55 -16.04
CA TYR A 96 5.16 4.16 -16.79
C TYR A 96 5.61 2.79 -16.31
N THR A 97 5.18 1.73 -17.02
CA THR A 97 5.49 0.33 -16.68
C THR A 97 5.95 -0.43 -17.93
N GLY A 98 6.82 -1.40 -17.77
CA GLY A 98 7.33 -2.24 -18.85
C GLY A 98 8.84 -2.12 -19.03
N ASP A 99 9.38 -2.72 -20.09
CA ASP A 99 10.82 -2.70 -20.38
C ASP A 99 11.32 -1.30 -20.76
N GLU A 100 10.43 -0.46 -21.25
CA GLU A 100 10.68 0.96 -21.54
C GLU A 100 10.70 1.82 -20.27
N PHE A 101 10.19 1.32 -19.17
CA PHE A 101 10.15 2.04 -17.91
C PHE A 101 11.53 2.04 -17.25
N LYS A 102 12.29 3.05 -17.58
CA LYS A 102 13.53 3.38 -16.88
C LYS A 102 13.22 4.44 -15.83
N PHE A 103 13.33 4.07 -14.56
CA PHE A 103 13.39 5.09 -13.52
C PHE A 103 14.47 6.08 -13.86
N LYS A 104 14.16 7.36 -13.87
CA LYS A 104 15.21 8.37 -13.88
C LYS A 104 15.92 8.31 -12.53
N THR A 105 17.21 8.61 -12.50
CA THR A 105 17.99 8.63 -11.25
C THR A 105 17.28 9.46 -10.17
N LYS A 106 16.62 10.55 -10.53
CA LYS A 106 15.83 11.37 -9.61
C LYS A 106 14.65 10.61 -8.98
N ASP A 107 13.99 9.72 -9.74
CA ASP A 107 12.85 8.93 -9.23
C ASP A 107 13.33 7.95 -8.16
N LEU A 108 14.45 7.27 -8.40
CA LEU A 108 15.08 6.37 -7.43
C LEU A 108 15.55 7.11 -6.18
N ILE A 109 16.15 8.29 -6.34
CA ILE A 109 16.57 9.13 -5.21
C ILE A 109 15.35 9.54 -4.36
N GLU A 110 14.24 9.93 -4.97
CA GLU A 110 13.04 10.32 -4.21
C GLU A 110 12.38 9.12 -3.52
N ILE A 111 12.37 7.94 -4.14
CA ILE A 111 11.91 6.70 -3.51
C ILE A 111 12.79 6.38 -2.28
N GLU A 112 14.11 6.41 -2.44
CA GLU A 112 15.07 6.13 -1.36
C GLU A 112 14.94 7.14 -0.20
N LYS A 113 14.86 8.43 -0.52
CA LYS A 113 14.66 9.49 0.49
C LYS A 113 13.34 9.30 1.25
N SER A 114 12.25 8.97 0.54
CA SER A 114 10.94 8.75 1.15
C SER A 114 10.95 7.53 2.07
N ALA A 115 11.60 6.44 1.66
CA ALA A 115 11.79 5.25 2.49
C ALA A 115 12.59 5.56 3.76
N LYS A 116 13.72 6.29 3.64
CA LYS A 116 14.59 6.66 4.78
C LYS A 116 13.90 7.61 5.77
N ARG A 117 12.99 8.46 5.31
CA ARG A 117 12.24 9.38 6.17
C ARG A 117 11.13 8.71 6.95
N GLY A 118 10.85 7.42 6.73
CA GLY A 118 9.75 6.72 7.38
C GLY A 118 8.40 7.34 7.06
N VAL A 119 8.19 7.76 5.82
CA VAL A 119 6.94 8.36 5.37
C VAL A 119 5.81 7.34 5.54
N THR A 120 4.83 7.65 6.37
CA THR A 120 3.73 6.74 6.74
C THR A 120 2.85 6.34 5.55
N ASN A 121 2.85 7.13 4.47
CA ASN A 121 2.13 6.87 3.24
C ASN A 121 3.06 6.50 2.07
N PHE A 122 4.16 5.81 2.35
CA PHE A 122 5.17 5.43 1.36
C PHE A 122 4.59 4.72 0.13
N PRO A 123 3.64 3.75 0.23
CA PRO A 123 2.95 3.18 -0.91
C PRO A 123 2.30 4.21 -1.85
N SER A 124 1.63 5.20 -1.30
CA SER A 124 1.01 6.28 -2.09
C SER A 124 2.05 7.16 -2.79
N PHE A 125 3.20 7.40 -2.15
CA PHE A 125 4.33 8.09 -2.78
C PHE A 125 4.88 7.34 -3.99
N ILE A 126 5.01 6.02 -3.90
CA ILE A 126 5.42 5.19 -5.03
C ILE A 126 4.48 5.40 -6.21
N LEU A 127 3.16 5.32 -5.99
CA LEU A 127 2.18 5.57 -7.05
C LEU A 127 2.31 6.98 -7.62
N ALA A 128 2.47 8.00 -6.77
CA ALA A 128 2.64 9.38 -7.20
C ALA A 128 3.88 9.59 -8.09
N ILE A 129 4.92 8.80 -7.91
CA ILE A 129 6.13 8.83 -8.74
C ILE A 129 5.90 8.11 -10.07
N ILE A 130 5.25 6.93 -10.06
CA ILE A 130 5.07 6.09 -11.23
C ILE A 130 4.03 6.67 -12.19
N PHE A 131 2.90 7.14 -11.66
CA PHE A 131 1.80 7.64 -12.47
C PHE A 131 2.03 9.09 -12.86
N LYS A 132 2.00 9.41 -14.14
CA LYS A 132 2.13 10.76 -14.67
C LYS A 132 0.79 11.22 -15.25
N ARG A 133 0.48 12.50 -15.12
CA ARG A 133 -0.68 13.07 -15.80
C ARG A 133 -0.46 13.02 -17.30
N ALA A 134 -1.47 12.53 -18.03
CA ALA A 134 -1.38 12.36 -19.48
C ALA A 134 -1.31 13.69 -20.25
N ASP A 135 -1.84 14.76 -19.67
CA ASP A 135 -1.90 16.09 -20.26
C ASP A 135 -0.64 16.96 -20.00
N LEU A 136 0.26 16.49 -19.11
CA LEU A 136 1.48 17.21 -18.81
C LEU A 136 2.65 16.67 -19.64
N THR A 137 3.33 17.56 -20.33
CA THR A 137 4.58 17.22 -21.03
C THR A 137 5.70 16.89 -20.04
N VAL A 138 6.60 16.05 -20.42
CA VAL A 138 7.68 15.27 -19.77
C VAL A 138 8.47 15.93 -18.60
N ASN A 139 8.24 17.19 -18.27
CA ASN A 139 8.99 17.95 -17.28
C ASN A 139 8.19 18.26 -16.00
N GLU A 140 7.36 17.30 -15.52
CA GLU A 140 6.88 17.39 -14.15
C GLU A 140 8.09 17.51 -13.22
N HIS A 141 8.35 18.71 -12.75
CA HIS A 141 9.31 18.93 -11.69
C HIS A 141 8.74 18.32 -10.41
N TYR A 142 9.51 17.45 -9.77
CA TYR A 142 9.18 16.92 -8.45
C TYR A 142 9.40 18.02 -7.41
N GLU A 143 8.53 19.02 -7.41
CA GLU A 143 8.41 19.83 -6.21
C GLU A 143 7.80 18.96 -5.12
N LYS A 144 8.44 18.96 -3.95
CA LYS A 144 8.04 18.12 -2.81
C LYS A 144 6.55 18.28 -2.48
N SER A 145 6.04 19.53 -2.52
CA SER A 145 4.64 19.85 -2.29
C SER A 145 3.69 19.19 -3.31
N HIS A 146 4.05 19.17 -4.58
CA HIS A 146 3.25 18.54 -5.62
C HIS A 146 3.23 17.02 -5.49
N LEU A 147 4.34 16.41 -5.09
CA LEU A 147 4.43 14.98 -4.87
C LEU A 147 3.58 14.55 -3.66
N GLU A 148 3.60 15.33 -2.57
CA GLU A 148 2.77 15.10 -1.38
C GLU A 148 1.27 15.19 -1.70
N LEU A 149 0.85 16.23 -2.41
CA LEU A 149 -0.54 16.41 -2.85
C LEU A 149 -1.00 15.25 -3.75
N LYS A 150 -0.14 14.83 -4.67
CA LYS A 150 -0.43 13.72 -5.57
C LYS A 150 -0.49 12.39 -4.82
N ALA A 151 0.42 12.13 -3.88
CA ALA A 151 0.37 10.95 -3.02
C ALA A 151 -0.93 10.91 -2.22
N LYS A 152 -1.37 12.06 -1.68
CA LYS A 152 -2.65 12.18 -0.99
C LYS A 152 -3.83 11.90 -1.90
N LEU A 153 -3.80 12.37 -3.15
CA LEU A 153 -4.84 12.08 -4.15
C LEU A 153 -4.97 10.57 -4.39
N PHE A 154 -3.86 9.86 -4.54
CA PHE A 154 -3.88 8.40 -4.69
C PHE A 154 -4.37 7.71 -3.42
N GLU A 155 -3.92 8.14 -2.25
CA GLU A 155 -4.31 7.60 -0.95
C GLU A 155 -5.83 7.64 -0.73
N ASP A 156 -6.47 8.74 -1.11
CA ASP A 156 -7.88 8.97 -0.87
C ASP A 156 -8.80 8.30 -1.92
N ASN A 157 -8.29 7.95 -3.11
CA ASN A 157 -9.12 7.51 -4.23
C ASN A 157 -8.81 6.11 -4.78
N VAL A 158 -7.75 5.47 -4.32
CA VAL A 158 -7.31 4.19 -4.88
C VAL A 158 -7.44 3.07 -3.85
N LYS A 159 -7.72 1.86 -4.32
CA LYS A 159 -7.74 0.65 -3.48
C LYS A 159 -6.39 -0.05 -3.47
N ALA A 160 -6.19 -0.90 -2.47
CA ALA A 160 -4.91 -1.59 -2.27
C ALA A 160 -4.60 -2.60 -3.39
N ASP A 161 -5.60 -3.29 -3.93
CA ASP A 161 -5.45 -4.24 -5.05
C ASP A 161 -4.87 -3.59 -6.31
N PHE A 162 -5.24 -2.33 -6.58
CA PHE A 162 -4.65 -1.55 -7.66
C PHE A 162 -3.19 -1.15 -7.35
N ALA A 163 -2.90 -0.82 -6.10
CA ALA A 163 -1.61 -0.25 -5.70
C ALA A 163 -0.51 -1.31 -5.51
N ILE A 164 -0.83 -2.44 -4.88
CA ILE A 164 0.14 -3.48 -4.47
C ILE A 164 1.00 -3.99 -5.63
N PRO A 165 0.45 -4.32 -6.82
CA PRO A 165 1.26 -4.80 -7.94
C PRO A 165 2.31 -3.79 -8.40
N TYR A 166 1.96 -2.49 -8.42
CA TYR A 166 2.89 -1.43 -8.79
C TYR A 166 4.00 -1.23 -7.76
N ILE A 167 3.64 -1.25 -6.47
CA ILE A 167 4.61 -1.16 -5.37
C ILE A 167 5.61 -2.31 -5.45
N THR A 168 5.12 -3.53 -5.68
CA THR A 168 5.94 -4.73 -5.84
C THR A 168 6.87 -4.63 -7.06
N LEU A 169 6.37 -4.13 -8.20
CA LEU A 169 7.18 -3.90 -9.40
C LEU A 169 8.33 -2.95 -9.12
N VAL A 170 8.06 -1.83 -8.42
CA VAL A 170 9.08 -0.85 -8.04
C VAL A 170 10.12 -1.48 -7.13
N ALA A 171 9.69 -2.19 -6.10
CA ALA A 171 10.60 -2.86 -5.18
C ALA A 171 11.55 -3.82 -5.91
N LYS A 172 11.02 -4.66 -6.81
CA LYS A 172 11.82 -5.59 -7.64
C LYS A 172 12.82 -4.86 -8.52
N LYS A 173 12.40 -3.77 -9.21
CA LYS A 173 13.28 -3.00 -10.10
C LYS A 173 14.37 -2.25 -9.32
N THR A 174 14.04 -1.72 -8.14
CA THR A 174 15.01 -1.03 -7.29
C THR A 174 16.09 -2.00 -6.78
N LEU A 175 15.69 -3.20 -6.32
CA LEU A 175 16.62 -4.24 -5.89
C LEU A 175 17.55 -4.66 -7.02
N LYS A 176 17.02 -4.94 -8.22
CA LYS A 176 17.82 -5.32 -9.39
C LYS A 176 18.82 -4.22 -9.76
N SER A 177 18.43 -2.96 -9.75
CA SER A 177 19.34 -1.84 -10.06
C SER A 177 20.51 -1.73 -9.07
N LEU A 178 20.30 -2.13 -7.80
CA LEU A 178 21.36 -2.15 -6.79
C LEU A 178 22.30 -3.35 -6.95
N GLU A 179 21.82 -4.46 -7.48
CA GLU A 179 22.62 -5.66 -7.76
C GLU A 179 23.49 -5.47 -9.01
N ASP A 180 22.91 -4.91 -10.08
CA ASP A 180 23.60 -4.65 -11.36
C ASP A 180 24.64 -3.51 -11.28
N GLY A 181 24.57 -2.68 -10.24
CA GLY A 181 25.50 -1.56 -9.99
C GLY A 181 26.72 -1.89 -9.14
N LYS A 182 26.88 -3.17 -8.76
CA LYS A 182 28.08 -3.72 -8.11
C LYS A 182 28.97 -4.42 -9.11
#